data_4bbe4a89f32fc91fbe0f84f5628e5cbf
#
_entry.id   4bbe4a89f32fc91fbe0f84f5628e5cbf
#
_cell.length_a   1.000
_cell.length_b   1.000
_cell.length_c   1.000
_cell.angle_alpha   90.00
_cell.angle_beta   90.00
_cell.angle_gamma   90.00
#
_symmetry.space_group_name_H-M   'P 1'
#
loop_
_entity.id
_entity.type
_entity.pdbx_description
1 polymer ?
#
loop_
_entity_poly.entity_id
_entity_poly.type
_entity_poly.pdbx_seq_one_letter_code
_entity_poly.pdbx_strand_id
1 'polypeptide(L)'
;MFILMSVLVYLFGESAFSYLMGLPSYIGVFLLSFVGACSVIIPIPYTAVIFVLAGKGGLDPLLTALSGGLGSGAGEITGWIVGKLTSNALRESKYSRRVDALIKLVEMKGRYAVPLLIFLFALTPLPDDVLFIALGILNYSLLRALIPCIIGKIAMLYII
;
A
#
# COMPACT_ATOMS: atom_id res chain seq x y z
N MET A 1 20.91 0.55 7.32
CA MET A 1 19.67 0.63 6.51
C MET A 1 18.92 1.95 6.74
N PHE A 2 18.63 2.35 7.98
CA PHE A 2 18.00 3.65 8.29
C PHE A 2 18.79 4.88 7.81
N ILE A 3 20.12 4.89 7.99
CA ILE A 3 20.99 6.01 7.58
C ILE A 3 20.98 6.19 6.05
N LEU A 4 21.03 5.09 5.30
CA LEU A 4 20.96 5.13 3.82
C LEU A 4 19.62 5.67 3.33
N MET A 5 18.52 5.30 3.99
CA MET A 5 17.18 5.83 3.70
C MET A 5 17.07 7.32 4.04
N SER A 6 17.62 7.74 5.19
CA SER A 6 17.63 9.17 5.55
C SER A 6 18.43 10.00 4.56
N VAL A 7 19.57 9.48 4.07
CA VAL A 7 20.39 10.15 3.05
C VAL A 7 19.66 10.18 1.69
N LEU A 8 18.98 9.10 1.28
CA LEU A 8 18.18 9.08 0.04
C LEU A 8 17.00 10.05 0.10
N VAL A 9 16.28 10.09 1.23
CA VAL A 9 15.19 11.05 1.46
C VAL A 9 15.73 12.48 1.49
N TYR A 10 16.92 12.72 2.04
CA TYR A 10 17.55 14.04 2.06
C TYR A 10 18.03 14.48 0.67
N LEU A 11 18.66 13.59 -0.11
CA LEU A 11 19.22 13.92 -1.44
C LEU A 11 18.17 14.02 -2.54
N PHE A 12 17.14 13.17 -2.49
CA PHE A 12 16.08 13.16 -3.51
C PHE A 12 14.80 13.83 -3.05
N GLY A 13 14.61 13.99 -1.73
CA GLY A 13 13.40 14.55 -1.14
C GLY A 13 13.18 16.02 -1.54
N GLU A 14 14.23 16.84 -1.58
CA GLU A 14 14.11 18.26 -1.94
C GLU A 14 13.75 18.44 -3.42
N SER A 15 14.35 17.66 -4.32
CA SER A 15 14.05 17.75 -5.76
C SER A 15 12.67 17.14 -6.07
N ALA A 16 12.34 15.98 -5.53
CA ALA A 16 11.02 15.38 -5.68
C ALA A 16 9.93 16.23 -5.01
N PHE A 17 10.24 16.84 -3.86
CA PHE A 17 9.34 17.71 -3.13
C PHE A 17 9.04 19.00 -3.91
N SER A 18 10.05 19.62 -4.54
CA SER A 18 9.85 20.82 -5.38
C SER A 18 9.02 20.53 -6.63
N TYR A 19 9.21 19.36 -7.25
CA TYR A 19 8.37 18.91 -8.38
C TYR A 19 6.93 18.62 -7.95
N LEU A 20 6.73 17.99 -6.79
CA LEU A 20 5.40 17.70 -6.24
C LEU A 20 4.65 18.97 -5.80
N MET A 21 5.38 19.99 -5.34
CA MET A 21 4.81 21.31 -5.00
C MET A 21 4.36 22.10 -6.23
N GLY A 22 4.88 21.80 -7.42
CA GLY A 22 4.44 22.38 -8.70
C GLY A 22 3.19 21.71 -9.27
N LEU A 23 2.77 20.55 -8.75
CA LEU A 23 1.56 19.85 -9.18
C LEU A 23 0.34 20.33 -8.36
N PRO A 24 -0.88 20.26 -8.92
CA PRO A 24 -2.09 20.45 -8.13
C PRO A 24 -2.02 19.57 -6.89
N SER A 25 -2.18 20.15 -5.71
CA SER A 25 -1.83 19.56 -4.42
C SER A 25 -2.39 18.13 -4.19
N TYR A 26 -3.60 17.84 -4.64
CA TYR A 26 -4.21 16.52 -4.51
C TYR A 26 -3.67 15.49 -5.49
N ILE A 27 -3.26 15.91 -6.70
CA ILE A 27 -2.57 15.03 -7.67
C ILE A 27 -1.20 14.66 -7.12
N GLY A 28 -0.48 15.60 -6.51
CA GLY A 28 0.78 15.34 -5.84
C GLY A 28 0.64 14.31 -4.71
N VAL A 29 -0.39 14.43 -3.88
CA VAL A 29 -0.71 13.47 -2.82
C VAL A 29 -1.01 12.09 -3.40
N PHE A 30 -1.81 12.00 -4.47
CA PHE A 30 -2.11 10.74 -5.14
C PHE A 30 -0.83 10.06 -5.67
N LEU A 31 0.00 10.79 -6.41
CA LEU A 31 1.22 10.25 -7.00
C LEU A 31 2.23 9.83 -5.93
N LEU A 32 2.40 10.62 -4.88
CA LEU A 32 3.27 10.29 -3.76
C LEU A 32 2.83 9.01 -3.06
N SER A 33 1.53 8.87 -2.80
CA SER A 33 0.95 7.68 -2.20
C SER A 33 1.07 6.46 -3.10
N PHE A 34 0.84 6.64 -4.39
CA PHE A 34 0.99 5.58 -5.39
C PHE A 34 2.43 5.07 -5.45
N VAL A 35 3.40 5.97 -5.62
CA VAL A 35 4.83 5.62 -5.69
C VAL A 35 5.29 5.02 -4.36
N GLY A 36 4.84 5.57 -3.23
CA GLY A 36 5.15 5.05 -1.91
C GLY A 36 4.65 3.63 -1.70
N ALA A 37 3.43 3.34 -2.13
CA ALA A 37 2.84 2.00 -2.05
C ALA A 37 3.35 1.02 -3.14
N CYS A 38 3.91 1.49 -4.24
CA CYS A 38 4.60 0.63 -5.21
C CYS A 38 5.98 0.15 -4.71
N SER A 39 6.52 0.76 -3.66
CA SER A 39 7.89 0.52 -3.20
C SER A 39 7.98 -0.68 -2.25
N VAL A 40 7.72 -1.87 -2.79
CA VAL A 40 7.78 -3.16 -2.04
C VAL A 40 9.12 -3.40 -1.33
N ILE A 41 10.24 -2.90 -1.90
CA ILE A 41 11.60 -3.18 -1.41
C ILE A 41 12.06 -2.11 -0.42
N ILE A 42 11.68 -0.86 -0.64
CA ILE A 42 12.11 0.28 0.17
C ILE A 42 10.87 0.97 0.74
N PRO A 43 10.51 0.76 2.00
CA PRO A 43 9.35 1.40 2.59
C PRO A 43 9.56 2.92 2.65
N ILE A 44 8.90 3.65 1.76
CA ILE A 44 8.89 5.11 1.78
C ILE A 44 7.82 5.55 2.78
N PRO A 45 8.16 6.36 3.80
CA PRO A 45 7.17 6.84 4.77
C PRO A 45 6.31 7.97 4.17
N TYR A 46 5.61 7.66 3.07
CA TYR A 46 4.78 8.65 2.34
C TYR A 46 3.69 9.27 3.22
N THR A 47 3.18 8.53 4.20
CA THR A 47 2.18 9.02 5.15
C THR A 47 2.68 10.20 5.97
N ALA A 48 3.94 10.14 6.44
CA ALA A 48 4.56 11.25 7.16
C ALA A 48 4.74 12.48 6.26
N VAL A 49 5.09 12.27 4.99
CA VAL A 49 5.22 13.37 4.01
C VAL A 49 3.85 14.02 3.74
N ILE A 50 2.80 13.21 3.57
CA ILE A 50 1.43 13.71 3.38
C ILE A 50 0.97 14.51 4.58
N PHE A 51 1.24 14.04 5.80
CA PHE A 51 0.91 14.76 7.03
C PHE A 51 1.55 16.16 7.07
N VAL A 52 2.84 16.26 6.73
CA VAL A 52 3.55 17.55 6.66
C VAL A 52 2.98 18.44 5.57
N LEU A 53 2.65 17.88 4.39
CA LEU A 53 2.06 18.63 3.28
C LEU A 53 0.67 19.15 3.63
N ALA A 54 -0.19 18.33 4.22
CA ALA A 54 -1.53 18.72 4.65
C ALA A 54 -1.47 19.84 5.69
N GLY A 55 -0.59 19.72 6.68
CA GLY A 55 -0.45 20.72 7.75
C GLY A 55 0.11 22.06 7.29
N LYS A 56 1.05 22.07 6.32
CA LYS A 56 1.65 23.31 5.80
C LYS A 56 0.87 23.91 4.62
N GLY A 57 0.18 23.09 3.84
CA GLY A 57 -0.46 23.50 2.60
C GLY A 57 -1.91 23.95 2.74
N GLY A 58 -2.52 23.86 3.93
CA GLY A 58 -3.93 24.19 4.13
C GLY A 58 -4.88 23.33 3.29
N LEU A 59 -4.48 22.07 2.98
CA LEU A 59 -5.27 21.15 2.20
C LEU A 59 -6.47 20.64 2.98
N ASP A 60 -7.59 20.46 2.30
CA ASP A 60 -8.77 19.83 2.90
C ASP A 60 -8.43 18.39 3.33
N PRO A 61 -8.63 18.01 4.60
CA PRO A 61 -8.27 16.70 5.12
C PRO A 61 -8.99 15.55 4.39
N LEU A 62 -10.26 15.74 4.03
CA LEU A 62 -11.05 14.71 3.34
C LEU A 62 -10.53 14.46 1.92
N LEU A 63 -10.28 15.53 1.16
CA LEU A 63 -9.75 15.41 -0.21
C LEU A 63 -8.34 14.85 -0.22
N THR A 64 -7.52 15.20 0.76
CA THR A 64 -6.18 14.64 0.96
C THR A 64 -6.25 13.15 1.25
N ALA A 65 -7.13 12.73 2.17
CA ALA A 65 -7.32 11.33 2.51
C ALA A 65 -7.86 10.51 1.32
N LEU A 66 -8.83 11.05 0.58
CA LEU A 66 -9.37 10.40 -0.62
C LEU A 66 -8.28 10.22 -1.69
N SER A 67 -7.55 11.29 -1.98
CA SER A 67 -6.49 11.25 -2.98
C SER A 67 -5.36 10.30 -2.60
N GLY A 68 -4.88 10.38 -1.36
CA GLY A 68 -3.83 9.50 -0.84
C GLY A 68 -4.26 8.04 -0.72
N GLY A 69 -5.49 7.80 -0.26
CA GLY A 69 -6.05 6.44 -0.14
C GLY A 69 -6.25 5.76 -1.48
N LEU A 70 -6.73 6.49 -2.51
CA LEU A 70 -6.84 5.98 -3.86
C LEU A 70 -5.46 5.72 -4.49
N GLY A 71 -4.51 6.64 -4.31
CA GLY A 71 -3.14 6.49 -4.80
C GLY A 71 -2.45 5.27 -4.19
N SER A 72 -2.47 5.13 -2.87
CA SER A 72 -1.85 3.98 -2.20
C SER A 72 -2.55 2.66 -2.55
N GLY A 73 -3.88 2.63 -2.60
CA GLY A 73 -4.61 1.43 -3.03
C GLY A 73 -4.25 0.99 -4.45
N ALA A 74 -4.06 1.95 -5.38
CA ALA A 74 -3.57 1.64 -6.73
C ALA A 74 -2.14 1.08 -6.70
N GLY A 75 -1.28 1.57 -5.81
CA GLY A 75 0.09 1.06 -5.64
C GLY A 75 0.14 -0.40 -5.18
N GLU A 76 -0.76 -0.82 -4.29
CA GLU A 76 -0.84 -2.19 -3.78
C GLU A 76 -1.09 -3.24 -4.88
N ILE A 77 -1.63 -2.83 -6.03
CA ILE A 77 -1.82 -3.72 -7.19
C ILE A 77 -0.48 -4.34 -7.61
N THR A 78 0.61 -3.59 -7.51
CA THR A 78 1.96 -4.06 -7.88
C THR A 78 2.40 -5.22 -7.00
N GLY A 79 2.22 -5.13 -5.67
CA GLY A 79 2.49 -6.20 -4.72
C GLY A 79 1.66 -7.46 -5.04
N TRP A 80 0.37 -7.28 -5.32
CA TRP A 80 -0.50 -8.40 -5.70
C TRP A 80 -0.05 -9.08 -7.01
N ILE A 81 0.34 -8.31 -8.04
CA ILE A 81 0.85 -8.84 -9.30
C ILE A 81 2.14 -9.64 -9.06
N VAL A 82 3.09 -9.09 -8.30
CA VAL A 82 4.33 -9.79 -7.94
C VAL A 82 4.02 -11.12 -7.25
N GLY A 83 3.11 -11.11 -6.27
CA GLY A 83 2.67 -12.32 -5.60
C GLY A 83 2.05 -13.34 -6.56
N LYS A 84 1.18 -12.89 -7.46
CA LYS A 84 0.52 -13.77 -8.44
C LYS A 84 1.51 -14.40 -9.43
N LEU A 85 2.48 -13.64 -9.92
CA LEU A 85 3.53 -14.16 -10.81
C LEU A 85 4.40 -15.19 -10.11
N THR A 86 4.67 -15.02 -8.82
CA THR A 86 5.47 -15.94 -8.00
C THR A 86 4.69 -17.21 -7.61
N SER A 87 3.35 -17.16 -7.64
CA SER A 87 2.47 -18.26 -7.22
C SER A 87 2.77 -19.58 -7.94
N ASN A 88 3.00 -19.56 -9.25
CA ASN A 88 3.29 -20.76 -10.04
C ASN A 88 4.60 -21.41 -9.61
N ALA A 89 5.65 -20.63 -9.43
CA ALA A 89 6.95 -21.14 -8.98
C ALA A 89 6.86 -21.75 -7.56
N LEU A 90 6.04 -21.21 -6.68
CA LEU A 90 5.83 -21.75 -5.33
C LEU A 90 5.01 -23.04 -5.35
N ARG A 91 4.06 -23.19 -6.26
CA ARG A 91 3.26 -24.41 -6.43
C ARG A 91 4.08 -25.58 -6.94
N GLU A 92 5.11 -25.33 -7.74
CA GLU A 92 6.07 -26.32 -8.24
C GLU A 92 7.17 -26.65 -7.21
N SER A 93 7.23 -25.91 -6.09
CA SER A 93 8.24 -26.05 -5.07
C SER A 93 7.83 -27.04 -3.96
N LYS A 94 8.80 -27.36 -3.07
CA LYS A 94 8.55 -28.15 -1.83
C LYS A 94 7.53 -27.51 -0.88
N TYR A 95 7.15 -26.26 -1.11
CA TYR A 95 6.18 -25.52 -0.29
C TYR A 95 4.74 -25.63 -0.80
N SER A 96 4.49 -26.32 -1.92
CA SER A 96 3.16 -26.46 -2.54
C SER A 96 2.05 -26.83 -1.55
N ARG A 97 2.28 -27.85 -0.71
CA ARG A 97 1.30 -28.30 0.29
C ARG A 97 0.90 -27.19 1.29
N ARG A 98 1.84 -26.34 1.68
CA ARG A 98 1.56 -25.23 2.61
C ARG A 98 0.77 -24.13 1.92
N VAL A 99 1.11 -23.82 0.68
CA VAL A 99 0.38 -22.86 -0.15
C VAL A 99 -1.06 -23.33 -0.35
N ASP A 100 -1.27 -24.58 -0.74
CA ASP A 100 -2.60 -25.17 -0.96
C ASP A 100 -3.44 -25.19 0.34
N ALA A 101 -2.82 -25.48 1.49
CA ALA A 101 -3.51 -25.43 2.78
C ALA A 101 -3.97 -24.00 3.14
N LEU A 102 -3.13 -22.98 2.85
CA LEU A 102 -3.47 -21.57 3.06
C LEU A 102 -4.58 -21.13 2.10
N ILE A 103 -4.51 -21.50 0.82
CA ILE A 103 -5.57 -21.22 -0.16
C ILE A 103 -6.90 -21.78 0.35
N LYS A 104 -6.93 -23.04 0.77
CA LYS A 104 -8.14 -23.71 1.27
C LYS A 104 -8.70 -23.02 2.51
N LEU A 105 -7.83 -22.55 3.41
CA LEU A 105 -8.24 -21.81 4.61
C LEU A 105 -8.84 -20.45 4.26
N VAL A 106 -8.24 -19.74 3.30
CA VAL A 106 -8.75 -18.47 2.77
C VAL A 106 -10.10 -18.67 2.07
N GLU A 107 -10.26 -19.74 1.30
CA GLU A 107 -11.54 -20.06 0.64
C GLU A 107 -12.65 -20.38 1.65
N MET A 108 -12.34 -21.14 2.70
CA MET A 108 -13.32 -21.54 3.71
C MET A 108 -13.74 -20.41 4.66
N LYS A 109 -12.78 -19.65 5.16
CA LYS A 109 -13.00 -18.61 6.19
C LYS A 109 -12.80 -17.18 5.67
N GLY A 110 -12.27 -17.02 4.46
CA GLY A 110 -11.76 -15.75 3.94
C GLY A 110 -12.82 -14.76 3.48
N ARG A 111 -14.10 -15.16 3.38
CA ARG A 111 -15.14 -14.28 2.83
C ARG A 111 -15.28 -12.96 3.61
N TYR A 112 -15.17 -13.01 4.94
CA TYR A 112 -15.29 -11.85 5.82
C TYR A 112 -13.98 -11.58 6.58
N ALA A 113 -13.25 -12.63 6.98
CA ALA A 113 -12.04 -12.49 7.77
C ALA A 113 -10.90 -11.82 6.99
N VAL A 114 -10.72 -12.16 5.71
CA VAL A 114 -9.66 -11.56 4.88
C VAL A 114 -9.90 -10.08 4.61
N PRO A 115 -11.10 -9.63 4.18
CA PRO A 115 -11.38 -8.19 4.04
C PRO A 115 -11.22 -7.40 5.33
N LEU A 116 -11.63 -7.96 6.46
CA LEU A 116 -11.45 -7.33 7.77
C LEU A 116 -9.96 -7.20 8.13
N LEU A 117 -9.18 -8.24 7.89
CA LEU A 117 -7.74 -8.22 8.10
C LEU A 117 -7.05 -7.16 7.24
N ILE A 118 -7.41 -7.09 5.95
CA ILE A 118 -6.88 -6.08 5.02
C ILE A 118 -7.22 -4.68 5.52
N PHE A 119 -8.46 -4.43 5.93
CA PHE A 119 -8.89 -3.14 6.47
C PHE A 119 -8.07 -2.75 7.71
N LEU A 120 -7.88 -3.68 8.66
CA LEU A 120 -7.09 -3.42 9.88
C LEU A 120 -5.62 -3.13 9.57
N PHE A 121 -5.01 -3.86 8.62
CA PHE A 121 -3.65 -3.56 8.16
C PHE A 121 -3.57 -2.19 7.52
N ALA A 122 -4.49 -1.87 6.63
CA ALA A 122 -4.53 -0.60 5.93
C ALA A 122 -4.84 0.60 6.84
N LEU A 123 -5.50 0.38 7.98
CA LEU A 123 -5.77 1.40 9.00
C LEU A 123 -4.51 1.73 9.82
N THR A 124 -3.52 0.86 9.82
CA THR A 124 -2.27 1.02 10.57
C THR A 124 -1.12 1.32 9.61
N PRO A 125 -0.04 2.00 10.05
CA PRO A 125 1.13 2.24 9.21
C PRO A 125 2.02 0.99 9.07
N LEU A 126 1.40 -0.18 8.94
CA LEU A 126 2.10 -1.44 8.70
C LEU A 126 2.41 -1.60 7.21
N PRO A 127 3.46 -2.36 6.86
CA PRO A 127 3.79 -2.65 5.46
C PRO A 127 2.78 -3.67 4.89
N ASP A 128 1.72 -3.17 4.30
CA ASP A 128 0.66 -3.96 3.67
C ASP A 128 1.07 -4.55 2.30
N ASP A 129 2.17 -4.09 1.70
CA ASP A 129 2.79 -4.73 0.53
C ASP A 129 2.98 -6.24 0.71
N VAL A 130 3.49 -6.66 1.88
CA VAL A 130 3.70 -8.08 2.20
C VAL A 130 2.37 -8.84 2.21
N LEU A 131 1.31 -8.21 2.71
CA LEU A 131 -0.03 -8.78 2.72
C LEU A 131 -0.55 -8.94 1.28
N PHE A 132 -0.39 -7.91 0.42
CA PHE A 132 -0.83 -7.97 -0.97
C PHE A 132 -0.04 -8.99 -1.79
N ILE A 133 1.27 -9.15 -1.56
CA ILE A 133 2.06 -10.23 -2.16
C ILE A 133 1.49 -11.59 -1.73
N ALA A 134 1.22 -11.79 -0.45
CA ALA A 134 0.62 -13.04 0.05
C ALA A 134 -0.74 -13.32 -0.58
N LEU A 135 -1.61 -12.30 -0.68
CA LEU A 135 -2.91 -12.41 -1.35
C LEU A 135 -2.77 -12.75 -2.85
N GLY A 136 -1.75 -12.19 -3.52
CA GLY A 136 -1.42 -12.53 -4.90
C GLY A 136 -0.98 -13.99 -5.05
N ILE A 137 -0.11 -14.49 -4.16
CA ILE A 137 0.32 -15.91 -4.13
C ILE A 137 -0.88 -16.83 -3.94
N LEU A 138 -1.81 -16.45 -3.08
CA LEU A 138 -3.03 -17.20 -2.78
C LEU A 138 -4.11 -17.06 -3.87
N ASN A 139 -3.85 -16.28 -4.94
CA ASN A 139 -4.83 -15.94 -5.99
C ASN A 139 -6.14 -15.36 -5.44
N TYR A 140 -6.05 -14.62 -4.33
CA TYR A 140 -7.23 -13.93 -3.78
C TYR A 140 -7.71 -12.84 -4.74
N SER A 141 -9.02 -12.63 -4.83
CA SER A 141 -9.59 -11.63 -5.73
C SER A 141 -9.07 -10.22 -5.44
N LEU A 142 -8.42 -9.59 -6.42
CA LEU A 142 -7.86 -8.25 -6.31
C LEU A 142 -8.92 -7.21 -5.89
N LEU A 143 -10.09 -7.23 -6.52
CA LEU A 143 -11.17 -6.28 -6.19
C LEU A 143 -11.65 -6.42 -4.74
N ARG A 144 -11.75 -7.66 -4.23
CA ARG A 144 -12.14 -7.91 -2.83
C ARG A 144 -11.06 -7.48 -1.84
N ALA A 145 -9.80 -7.41 -2.28
CA ALA A 145 -8.71 -6.91 -1.48
C ALA A 145 -8.62 -5.38 -1.51
N LEU A 146 -8.79 -4.76 -2.68
CA LEU A 146 -8.64 -3.32 -2.87
C LEU A 146 -9.70 -2.50 -2.12
N ILE A 147 -10.96 -2.94 -2.12
CA ILE A 147 -12.04 -2.18 -1.48
C ILE A 147 -11.75 -1.92 0.00
N PRO A 148 -11.53 -2.94 0.85
CA PRO A 148 -11.24 -2.72 2.26
C PRO A 148 -9.89 -2.00 2.49
N CYS A 149 -8.91 -2.22 1.61
CA CYS A 149 -7.63 -1.51 1.66
C CYS A 149 -7.80 -0.01 1.45
N ILE A 150 -8.45 0.40 0.37
CA ILE A 150 -8.70 1.82 0.06
C ILE A 150 -9.47 2.49 1.19
N ILE A 151 -10.52 1.86 1.71
CA ILE A 151 -11.31 2.38 2.82
C ILE A 151 -10.42 2.54 4.08
N GLY A 152 -9.61 1.56 4.41
CA GLY A 152 -8.67 1.62 5.54
C GLY A 152 -7.63 2.73 5.39
N LYS A 153 -7.04 2.88 4.20
CA LYS A 153 -6.06 3.95 3.89
C LYS A 153 -6.68 5.35 3.97
N ILE A 154 -7.89 5.51 3.43
CA ILE A 154 -8.64 6.78 3.55
C ILE A 154 -8.90 7.10 5.03
N ALA A 155 -9.38 6.13 5.80
CA ALA A 155 -9.63 6.31 7.23
C ALA A 155 -8.34 6.66 7.99
N MET A 156 -7.24 5.95 7.72
CA MET A 156 -5.93 6.23 8.32
C MET A 156 -5.47 7.65 8.02
N LEU A 157 -5.48 8.06 6.74
CA LEU A 157 -5.02 9.38 6.32
C LEU A 157 -5.95 10.52 6.80
N TYR A 158 -7.22 10.22 7.05
CA TYR A 158 -8.16 11.20 7.59
C TYR A 158 -7.97 11.43 9.09
N ILE A 159 -7.53 10.39 9.83
CA ILE A 159 -7.30 10.46 11.28
C ILE A 159 -5.95 11.15 11.61
N ILE A 160 -4.97 11.04 10.73
CA ILE A 160 -3.64 11.66 10.89
C ILE A 160 -3.69 13.14 10.50
#